data_719c0a6b23d490b53b81d3f85d8dece2
#
_entry.id   719c0a6b23d490b53b81d3f85d8dece2
#
_cell.length_a   1.000
_cell.length_b   1.000
_cell.length_c   1.000
_cell.angle_alpha   90.00
_cell.angle_beta   90.00
_cell.angle_gamma   90.00
#
_symmetry.space_group_name_H-M   'P 1'
#
loop_
_entity.id
_entity.type
_entity.pdbx_description
1 polymer ?
#
loop_
_entity_poly.entity_id
_entity_poly.type
_entity_poly.pdbx_seq_one_letter_code
_entity_poly.pdbx_strand_id
1 'polypeptide(L)'
;MTRHPAKSLLRRAGRSRVFRTVGAVLVLAAALLVAGCGDDDPTVIQSAPAGVWTEALVPDYTHRAVWGISPSHFFVVGERGSIRRYRDGEWSSWQFKYFHNMRGVWGSAADDVLAVGEGGTCHRFDGAEWTPEFVGTYDDLLGIWGRAPDDVFVVGVDGLILHHDGSGWRRMESGVDATLYSVWGFPGGPVLAAGRDGVILRYDGEAWSPMDSGTTNALDCIWGYSPGDVYAVGSLGTILHYDGEAWTAEESGTSERLWAVRGLPGEPPVAIGSNGAYLTREGGIWSPETIAGGAYLYGMWDDSDSALLVAGYNGLVMKLSDPAWEILNQGRTHWFEGVFAPDCDHVFAVGKGGVILQSSGNGWQDIAPDLPGVDYTDIWGVSAEEFFVVGSGGVIIRYQNGRPWSIWELQSRANLEGVWGVSPQEVFAVGSGGTIVRFDGRSWDVMENPTSMSLAAIHGFSPLDIYAVGLGGTILHFDGVVWERQDGGTGTALEDVWCDPSGQVFAVGTDGLIINGIPDRWGADWTLQPSGTIFSLFAIAGDHRGGIYAAGYSGVVIHYDGSDWNLVDTGRYDRLNALAADPCGIIHTAGLWGLILRYDP
;
A
#
# COMPACT_ATOMS: atom_id res chain seq x y z
N MET A 1 2.33 50.41 60.54
CA MET A 1 2.61 50.02 61.92
C MET A 1 2.50 48.57 62.08
N THR A 2 3.63 47.94 62.25
CA THR A 2 4.01 46.91 63.21
C THR A 2 3.35 45.51 63.05
N ARG A 3 4.13 44.64 62.60
CA ARG A 3 4.98 43.56 63.17
C ARG A 3 4.38 42.15 63.16
N HIS A 4 5.13 41.33 62.54
CA HIS A 4 5.31 39.87 62.75
C HIS A 4 5.29 39.41 64.24
N PRO A 5 5.28 38.10 64.61
CA PRO A 5 5.83 36.94 63.92
C PRO A 5 5.16 35.54 64.18
N ALA A 6 5.52 34.59 63.28
CA ALA A 6 6.00 33.21 63.53
C ALA A 6 5.31 32.23 64.52
N LYS A 7 5.06 31.01 64.05
CA LYS A 7 5.72 29.73 64.34
C LYS A 7 4.86 28.52 63.99
N SER A 8 5.40 27.70 63.17
CA SER A 8 5.56 26.25 63.15
C SER A 8 4.51 25.33 63.82
N LEU A 9 4.08 24.30 63.12
CA LEU A 9 4.20 22.92 63.56
C LEU A 9 3.83 21.95 62.44
N LEU A 10 4.72 20.99 62.29
CA LEU A 10 4.61 19.75 61.49
C LEU A 10 3.38 18.92 61.87
N ARG A 11 2.75 18.22 60.91
CA ARG A 11 2.46 16.79 60.97
C ARG A 11 2.11 16.21 59.61
N ARG A 12 2.91 15.27 59.24
CA ARG A 12 2.82 14.00 58.48
C ARG A 12 1.39 13.52 58.12
N ALA A 13 1.31 13.07 56.91
CA ALA A 13 0.91 11.72 56.43
C ALA A 13 -0.12 11.75 55.31
N GLY A 14 0.14 11.02 54.25
CA GLY A 14 -0.83 10.69 53.22
C GLY A 14 -0.25 10.69 51.82
N ARG A 15 0.81 9.93 51.55
CA ARG A 15 1.22 9.59 50.19
C ARG A 15 0.26 8.50 49.68
N SER A 16 -0.65 8.88 48.82
CA SER A 16 -1.53 7.98 48.09
C SER A 16 -0.71 7.09 47.12
N ARG A 17 -1.03 5.81 47.14
CA ARG A 17 -0.43 4.73 46.35
C ARG A 17 -0.80 4.76 44.85
N VAL A 18 -1.37 5.85 44.34
CA VAL A 18 -1.89 5.94 42.97
C VAL A 18 -0.81 6.27 41.94
N PHE A 19 0.30 6.89 42.34
CA PHE A 19 1.37 7.25 41.40
C PHE A 19 2.38 6.14 41.03
N ARG A 20 2.35 4.99 41.71
CA ARG A 20 3.26 3.87 41.39
C ARG A 20 2.75 2.93 40.30
N THR A 21 1.46 2.89 40.06
CA THR A 21 0.86 1.99 39.04
C THR A 21 0.94 2.58 37.64
N VAL A 22 0.79 3.89 37.49
CA VAL A 22 0.91 4.55 36.16
C VAL A 22 2.36 4.58 35.66
N GLY A 23 3.32 4.71 36.57
CA GLY A 23 4.75 4.65 36.20
C GLY A 23 5.22 3.25 35.76
N ALA A 24 4.61 2.19 36.29
CA ALA A 24 4.96 0.82 35.91
C ALA A 24 4.39 0.42 34.54
N VAL A 25 3.22 0.91 34.16
CA VAL A 25 2.63 0.66 32.84
C VAL A 25 3.35 1.43 31.74
N LEU A 26 3.77 2.66 32.00
CA LEU A 26 4.59 3.45 31.04
C LEU A 26 6.01 2.89 30.86
N VAL A 27 6.59 2.30 31.90
CA VAL A 27 7.92 1.65 31.81
C VAL A 27 7.82 0.31 31.07
N LEU A 28 6.70 -0.46 31.22
CA LEU A 28 6.49 -1.67 30.41
C LEU A 28 6.22 -1.37 28.93
N ALA A 29 5.45 -0.32 28.62
CA ALA A 29 5.22 0.10 27.23
C ALA A 29 6.51 0.64 26.56
N ALA A 30 7.35 1.39 27.30
CA ALA A 30 8.65 1.83 26.81
C ALA A 30 9.67 0.69 26.69
N ALA A 31 9.60 -0.35 27.55
CA ALA A 31 10.46 -1.53 27.46
C ALA A 31 10.07 -2.44 26.28
N LEU A 32 8.80 -2.52 25.93
CA LEU A 32 8.34 -3.24 24.72
C LEU A 32 8.70 -2.51 23.41
N LEU A 33 8.81 -1.16 23.43
CA LEU A 33 9.27 -0.37 22.28
C LEU A 33 10.80 -0.38 22.10
N VAL A 34 11.58 -0.69 23.15
CA VAL A 34 13.05 -0.79 23.08
C VAL A 34 13.54 -2.24 22.91
N ALA A 35 12.69 -3.24 23.21
CA ALA A 35 13.02 -4.65 23.00
C ALA A 35 12.85 -5.11 21.53
N GLY A 36 12.44 -4.23 20.62
CA GLY A 36 12.34 -4.48 19.18
C GLY A 36 13.62 -4.26 18.37
N CYS A 37 14.73 -3.95 19.01
CA CYS A 37 16.05 -3.81 18.38
C CYS A 37 17.07 -4.72 19.06
N GLY A 38 16.97 -6.01 18.85
CA GLY A 38 17.96 -6.95 19.37
C GLY A 38 17.47 -8.38 19.22
N ASP A 39 18.31 -9.15 18.61
CA ASP A 39 18.19 -10.56 18.30
C ASP A 39 17.61 -11.42 19.42
N ASP A 40 16.82 -12.42 19.02
CA ASP A 40 16.54 -13.65 19.72
C ASP A 40 15.86 -13.57 21.09
N ASP A 41 14.52 -13.50 21.09
CA ASP A 41 13.77 -14.31 22.04
C ASP A 41 12.47 -14.83 21.43
N PRO A 42 12.31 -16.13 21.22
CA PRO A 42 11.06 -16.71 20.80
C PRO A 42 10.15 -16.74 22.04
N THR A 43 9.39 -15.68 22.28
CA THR A 43 8.14 -15.85 23.01
C THR A 43 7.32 -16.84 22.20
N VAL A 44 7.15 -18.01 22.78
CA VAL A 44 6.33 -19.11 22.27
C VAL A 44 4.96 -18.54 21.89
N ILE A 45 4.81 -18.15 20.65
CA ILE A 45 3.51 -17.97 20.00
C ILE A 45 2.97 -19.40 19.91
N GLN A 46 1.97 -19.71 20.70
CA GLN A 46 1.23 -20.95 20.53
C GLN A 46 0.77 -20.96 19.06
N SER A 47 1.10 -22.03 18.38
CA SER A 47 0.98 -22.20 16.96
C SER A 47 -0.40 -21.81 16.45
N ALA A 48 -0.49 -20.68 15.74
CA ALA A 48 -1.54 -20.48 14.76
C ALA A 48 -1.61 -21.71 13.83
N PRO A 49 -2.77 -22.02 13.23
CA PRO A 49 -2.87 -23.11 12.27
C PRO A 49 -1.73 -23.02 11.27
N ALA A 50 -1.13 -24.15 10.89
CA ALA A 50 0.06 -24.24 10.06
C ALA A 50 -0.23 -23.96 8.58
N GLY A 51 -1.02 -22.90 8.29
CA GLY A 51 -1.32 -22.49 6.94
C GLY A 51 -0.29 -21.49 6.38
N VAL A 52 -0.31 -21.32 5.07
CA VAL A 52 0.58 -20.40 4.36
C VAL A 52 -0.25 -19.36 3.62
N TRP A 53 0.05 -18.08 3.85
CA TRP A 53 -0.48 -17.00 3.04
C TRP A 53 0.21 -16.95 1.68
N THR A 54 -0.58 -16.87 0.63
CA THR A 54 -0.11 -16.64 -0.73
C THR A 54 -0.75 -15.39 -1.33
N GLU A 55 -0.01 -14.68 -2.16
CA GLU A 55 -0.52 -13.51 -2.85
C GLU A 55 -1.36 -13.96 -4.05
N ALA A 56 -2.67 -13.81 -3.96
CA ALA A 56 -3.58 -14.06 -5.08
C ALA A 56 -3.55 -12.90 -6.08
N LEU A 57 -3.31 -11.68 -5.60
CA LEU A 57 -3.11 -10.49 -6.41
C LEU A 57 -2.13 -9.55 -5.70
N VAL A 58 -1.05 -9.15 -6.40
CA VAL A 58 0.03 -8.33 -5.85
C VAL A 58 -0.29 -6.84 -5.99
N PRO A 59 -0.03 -6.01 -4.95
CA PRO A 59 -0.19 -4.57 -5.05
C PRO A 59 0.71 -3.94 -6.12
N ASP A 60 0.17 -2.97 -6.85
CA ASP A 60 0.93 -2.16 -7.80
C ASP A 60 1.29 -0.81 -7.15
N TYR A 61 2.39 -0.79 -6.40
CA TYR A 61 2.91 0.45 -5.82
C TYR A 61 3.60 1.32 -6.87
N THR A 62 3.66 2.63 -6.62
CA THR A 62 4.46 3.54 -7.46
C THR A 62 5.91 3.10 -7.53
N HIS A 63 6.40 2.85 -8.72
CA HIS A 63 7.80 2.53 -8.96
C HIS A 63 8.60 3.83 -9.17
N ARG A 64 9.72 3.95 -8.46
CA ARG A 64 10.60 5.14 -8.47
C ARG A 64 11.85 4.95 -9.32
N ALA A 65 12.36 3.73 -9.39
CA ALA A 65 13.54 3.43 -10.18
C ALA A 65 13.42 2.05 -10.84
N VAL A 66 14.13 1.88 -11.94
CA VAL A 66 14.25 0.63 -12.70
C VAL A 66 15.70 0.40 -13.08
N TRP A 67 16.15 -0.85 -12.97
CA TRP A 67 17.45 -1.34 -13.42
C TRP A 67 17.32 -2.77 -13.95
N GLY A 68 18.05 -3.10 -15.00
CA GLY A 68 17.95 -4.42 -15.60
C GLY A 68 19.27 -4.94 -16.18
N ILE A 69 19.21 -6.19 -16.62
CA ILE A 69 20.25 -6.88 -17.37
C ILE A 69 19.81 -7.02 -18.82
N SER A 70 18.50 -7.11 -19.02
CA SER A 70 17.83 -7.15 -20.31
C SER A 70 16.39 -6.68 -20.17
N PRO A 71 15.71 -6.35 -21.28
CA PRO A 71 14.28 -5.99 -21.26
C PRO A 71 13.35 -7.12 -20.80
N SER A 72 13.83 -8.36 -20.72
CA SER A 72 13.12 -9.51 -20.18
C SER A 72 13.59 -9.90 -18.76
N HIS A 73 14.59 -9.18 -18.19
CA HIS A 73 15.06 -9.44 -16.82
C HIS A 73 15.52 -8.13 -16.16
N PHE A 74 14.65 -7.55 -15.35
CA PHE A 74 14.88 -6.29 -14.66
C PHE A 74 14.20 -6.23 -13.29
N PHE A 75 14.60 -5.24 -12.50
CA PHE A 75 14.05 -4.92 -11.18
C PHE A 75 13.44 -3.52 -11.19
N VAL A 76 12.32 -3.35 -10.51
CA VAL A 76 11.73 -2.06 -10.19
C VAL A 76 11.61 -1.92 -8.68
N VAL A 77 11.86 -0.72 -8.17
CA VAL A 77 11.76 -0.40 -6.75
C VAL A 77 10.91 0.83 -6.53
N GLY A 78 10.27 0.94 -5.36
CA GLY A 78 9.37 2.06 -5.18
C GLY A 78 8.82 2.25 -3.77
N GLU A 79 7.60 2.76 -3.71
CA GLU A 79 6.94 3.11 -2.46
C GLU A 79 6.72 1.89 -1.57
N ARG A 80 6.65 2.14 -0.24
CA ARG A 80 6.37 1.15 0.80
C ARG A 80 7.35 -0.04 0.83
N GLY A 81 8.61 0.20 0.45
CA GLY A 81 9.63 -0.84 0.42
C GLY A 81 9.45 -1.89 -0.68
N SER A 82 8.62 -1.59 -1.67
CA SER A 82 8.35 -2.52 -2.78
C SER A 82 9.58 -2.72 -3.65
N ILE A 83 9.94 -3.98 -3.86
CA ILE A 83 10.88 -4.43 -4.89
C ILE A 83 10.18 -5.51 -5.71
N ARG A 84 10.20 -5.37 -7.04
CA ARG A 84 9.69 -6.39 -7.96
C ARG A 84 10.73 -6.74 -8.99
N ARG A 85 10.76 -8.00 -9.39
CA ARG A 85 11.59 -8.51 -10.50
C ARG A 85 10.68 -9.04 -11.60
N TYR A 86 10.93 -8.57 -12.81
CA TYR A 86 10.38 -9.18 -14.02
C TYR A 86 11.41 -10.11 -14.62
N ARG A 87 11.01 -11.34 -14.95
CA ARG A 87 11.86 -12.31 -15.60
C ARG A 87 11.03 -13.16 -16.56
N ASP A 88 11.31 -13.05 -17.87
CA ASP A 88 10.75 -13.87 -18.94
C ASP A 88 9.20 -13.97 -18.94
N GLY A 89 8.52 -12.85 -18.64
CA GLY A 89 7.07 -12.75 -18.59
C GLY A 89 6.47 -12.86 -17.20
N GLU A 90 7.26 -13.22 -16.20
CA GLU A 90 6.79 -13.42 -14.82
C GLU A 90 7.28 -12.34 -13.86
N TRP A 91 6.42 -11.95 -12.92
CA TRP A 91 6.74 -11.03 -11.84
C TRP A 91 6.96 -11.78 -10.53
N SER A 92 8.02 -11.41 -9.81
CA SER A 92 8.25 -11.76 -8.41
C SER A 92 8.30 -10.49 -7.59
N SER A 93 7.85 -10.51 -6.32
CA SER A 93 7.81 -9.33 -5.45
C SER A 93 8.34 -9.62 -4.07
N TRP A 94 8.93 -8.60 -3.46
CA TRP A 94 9.39 -8.56 -2.07
C TRP A 94 8.92 -7.27 -1.43
N GLN A 95 8.53 -7.33 -0.16
CA GLN A 95 8.18 -6.18 0.66
C GLN A 95 8.86 -6.32 2.02
N PHE A 96 9.46 -5.24 2.49
CA PHE A 96 10.18 -5.27 3.76
C PHE A 96 9.34 -4.68 4.89
N LYS A 97 9.61 -5.15 6.11
CA LYS A 97 8.89 -4.80 7.34
C LYS A 97 8.81 -3.30 7.65
N TYR A 98 9.77 -2.51 7.19
CA TYR A 98 9.80 -1.07 7.37
C TYR A 98 9.42 -0.39 6.05
N PHE A 99 8.32 0.38 6.04
CA PHE A 99 7.72 1.05 4.86
C PHE A 99 8.57 2.19 4.28
N HIS A 100 9.89 2.10 4.36
CA HIS A 100 10.76 3.10 3.75
C HIS A 100 10.65 3.00 2.22
N ASN A 101 10.37 4.13 1.56
CA ASN A 101 10.30 4.16 0.13
C ASN A 101 11.68 3.88 -0.46
N MET A 102 11.74 2.94 -1.39
CA MET A 102 12.94 2.68 -2.17
C MET A 102 13.06 3.74 -3.27
N ARG A 103 14.26 4.29 -3.45
CA ARG A 103 14.52 5.43 -4.32
C ARG A 103 15.43 5.11 -5.50
N GLY A 104 16.35 4.18 -5.32
CA GLY A 104 17.31 3.78 -6.33
C GLY A 104 17.56 2.29 -6.37
N VAL A 105 17.89 1.77 -7.55
CA VAL A 105 18.30 0.39 -7.76
C VAL A 105 19.41 0.33 -8.81
N TRP A 106 20.42 -0.45 -8.51
CA TRP A 106 21.56 -0.70 -9.39
C TRP A 106 22.11 -2.10 -9.14
N GLY A 107 22.66 -2.74 -10.15
CA GLY A 107 23.31 -4.02 -9.99
C GLY A 107 24.51 -4.18 -10.91
N SER A 108 25.41 -5.06 -10.53
CA SER A 108 26.55 -5.50 -11.34
C SER A 108 26.21 -6.75 -12.15
N ALA A 109 25.25 -7.54 -11.67
CA ALA A 109 24.78 -8.78 -12.27
C ALA A 109 23.36 -9.14 -11.78
N ALA A 110 22.77 -10.20 -12.37
CA ALA A 110 21.44 -10.70 -12.01
C ALA A 110 21.31 -11.18 -10.55
N ASP A 111 22.43 -11.53 -9.96
CA ASP A 111 22.60 -12.06 -8.61
C ASP A 111 23.42 -11.11 -7.71
N ASP A 112 23.62 -9.87 -8.13
CA ASP A 112 24.24 -8.82 -7.33
C ASP A 112 23.56 -7.48 -7.61
N VAL A 113 22.48 -7.18 -6.87
CA VAL A 113 21.68 -5.97 -7.03
C VAL A 113 21.55 -5.26 -5.69
N LEU A 114 21.71 -3.95 -5.69
CA LEU A 114 21.51 -3.07 -4.55
C LEU A 114 20.28 -2.21 -4.75
N ALA A 115 19.46 -2.11 -3.72
CA ALA A 115 18.32 -1.20 -3.65
C ALA A 115 18.46 -0.29 -2.45
N VAL A 116 18.33 1.03 -2.66
CA VAL A 116 18.52 2.06 -1.63
C VAL A 116 17.28 2.93 -1.47
N GLY A 117 17.09 3.51 -0.27
CA GLY A 117 15.90 4.30 0.01
C GLY A 117 15.97 5.15 1.27
N GLU A 118 14.79 5.58 1.73
CA GLU A 118 14.61 6.43 2.90
C GLU A 118 15.12 5.77 4.18
N GLY A 119 15.52 6.59 5.16
CA GLY A 119 16.01 6.12 6.46
C GLY A 119 17.31 5.31 6.40
N GLY A 120 18.18 5.53 5.40
CA GLY A 120 19.42 4.79 5.19
C GLY A 120 19.20 3.35 4.74
N THR A 121 18.00 3.02 4.26
CA THR A 121 17.66 1.66 3.82
C THR A 121 18.53 1.26 2.63
N CYS A 122 19.23 0.13 2.77
CA CYS A 122 19.98 -0.53 1.72
C CYS A 122 19.76 -2.03 1.81
N HIS A 123 19.43 -2.67 0.71
CA HIS A 123 19.30 -4.11 0.60
C HIS A 123 20.13 -4.63 -0.57
N ARG A 124 20.81 -5.78 -0.36
CA ARG A 124 21.56 -6.48 -1.42
C ARG A 124 20.86 -7.79 -1.76
N PHE A 125 20.70 -8.05 -3.06
CA PHE A 125 20.19 -9.31 -3.61
C PHE A 125 21.34 -10.20 -4.04
N ASP A 126 21.34 -11.45 -3.59
CA ASP A 126 22.38 -12.47 -3.88
C ASP A 126 21.97 -13.48 -4.98
N GLY A 127 20.87 -13.20 -5.69
CA GLY A 127 20.27 -14.10 -6.67
C GLY A 127 19.10 -14.92 -6.14
N ALA A 128 19.00 -15.07 -4.82
CA ALA A 128 17.95 -15.80 -4.12
C ALA A 128 17.14 -14.91 -3.17
N GLU A 129 17.83 -14.18 -2.29
CA GLU A 129 17.21 -13.40 -1.23
C GLU A 129 17.77 -11.98 -1.15
N TRP A 130 16.95 -11.05 -0.61
CA TRP A 130 17.37 -9.71 -0.27
C TRP A 130 17.78 -9.65 1.19
N THR A 131 19.00 -9.21 1.47
CA THR A 131 19.53 -9.03 2.81
C THR A 131 19.77 -7.55 3.12
N PRO A 132 19.42 -7.05 4.33
CA PRO A 132 19.71 -5.68 4.69
C PRO A 132 21.23 -5.46 4.83
N GLU A 133 21.70 -4.32 4.32
CA GLU A 133 23.10 -3.90 4.39
C GLU A 133 23.19 -2.51 5.06
N PHE A 134 23.91 -2.40 6.18
CA PHE A 134 24.08 -1.11 6.84
C PHE A 134 25.20 -0.30 6.17
N VAL A 135 24.83 0.87 5.65
CA VAL A 135 25.75 1.74 4.87
C VAL A 135 26.38 2.87 5.71
N GLY A 136 26.23 2.82 7.04
CA GLY A 136 26.87 3.78 7.96
C GLY A 136 26.04 5.04 8.27
N THR A 137 24.80 5.14 7.81
CA THR A 137 23.89 6.27 8.06
C THR A 137 22.45 5.81 8.11
N TYR A 138 21.57 6.64 8.69
CA TYR A 138 20.11 6.57 8.60
C TYR A 138 19.51 7.72 7.76
N ASP A 139 20.36 8.51 7.09
CA ASP A 139 19.92 9.59 6.20
C ASP A 139 19.32 8.98 4.91
N ASP A 140 18.38 9.71 4.29
CA ASP A 140 17.72 9.24 3.07
C ASP A 140 18.72 9.10 1.90
N LEU A 141 18.69 7.94 1.27
CA LEU A 141 19.46 7.58 0.09
C LEU A 141 18.57 7.73 -1.14
N LEU A 142 18.98 8.54 -2.14
CA LEU A 142 18.11 8.95 -3.23
C LEU A 142 18.56 8.47 -4.61
N GLY A 143 19.86 8.33 -4.82
CA GLY A 143 20.45 7.85 -6.08
C GLY A 143 21.58 6.87 -5.84
N ILE A 144 21.73 5.90 -6.76
CA ILE A 144 22.79 4.88 -6.72
C ILE A 144 23.30 4.62 -8.13
N TRP A 145 24.60 4.47 -8.26
CA TRP A 145 25.28 4.04 -9.47
C TRP A 145 26.61 3.38 -9.14
N GLY A 146 27.03 2.37 -9.91
CA GLY A 146 28.33 1.72 -9.74
C GLY A 146 29.00 1.38 -11.06
N ARG A 147 30.33 1.28 -11.03
CA ARG A 147 31.14 0.75 -12.13
C ARG A 147 31.33 -0.75 -12.02
N ALA A 148 31.39 -1.24 -10.78
CA ALA A 148 31.66 -2.64 -10.43
C ALA A 148 31.03 -2.95 -9.05
N PRO A 149 30.94 -4.24 -8.63
CA PRO A 149 30.44 -4.63 -7.32
C PRO A 149 31.16 -3.98 -6.14
N ASP A 150 32.42 -3.61 -6.36
CA ASP A 150 33.34 -3.00 -5.41
C ASP A 150 33.63 -1.50 -5.70
N ASP A 151 32.85 -0.86 -6.58
CA ASP A 151 32.96 0.58 -6.87
C ASP A 151 31.57 1.18 -7.11
N VAL A 152 30.85 1.42 -5.98
CA VAL A 152 29.45 1.89 -5.99
C VAL A 152 29.33 3.21 -5.24
N PHE A 153 28.61 4.17 -5.83
CA PHE A 153 28.32 5.48 -5.26
C PHE A 153 26.84 5.59 -4.93
N VAL A 154 26.51 6.13 -3.75
CA VAL A 154 25.16 6.47 -3.32
C VAL A 154 25.14 7.93 -2.92
N VAL A 155 24.09 8.65 -3.33
CA VAL A 155 23.87 10.05 -2.97
C VAL A 155 22.53 10.23 -2.25
N GLY A 156 22.41 11.31 -1.44
CA GLY A 156 21.22 11.52 -0.65
C GLY A 156 21.06 12.95 -0.10
N VAL A 157 20.31 13.06 0.99
CA VAL A 157 20.01 14.33 1.65
C VAL A 157 21.28 14.97 2.24
N ASP A 158 21.24 16.30 2.46
CA ASP A 158 22.29 17.08 3.13
C ASP A 158 23.69 16.83 2.55
N GLY A 159 23.79 16.78 1.21
CA GLY A 159 25.02 16.57 0.48
C GLY A 159 25.68 15.21 0.70
N LEU A 160 24.91 14.22 1.19
CA LEU A 160 25.42 12.87 1.44
C LEU A 160 25.96 12.23 0.17
N ILE A 161 27.20 11.75 0.25
CA ILE A 161 27.80 10.85 -0.74
C ILE A 161 28.46 9.68 0.01
N LEU A 162 28.06 8.47 -0.32
CA LEU A 162 28.68 7.23 0.15
C LEU A 162 29.39 6.55 -1.02
N HIS A 163 30.51 5.91 -0.74
CA HIS A 163 31.28 5.13 -1.70
C HIS A 163 31.63 3.77 -1.11
N HIS A 164 31.28 2.69 -1.82
CA HIS A 164 31.73 1.33 -1.54
C HIS A 164 32.95 1.03 -2.42
N ASP A 165 34.09 0.78 -1.79
CA ASP A 165 35.39 0.58 -2.48
C ASP A 165 35.90 -0.87 -2.37
N GLY A 166 34.99 -1.84 -2.12
CA GLY A 166 35.29 -3.23 -1.91
C GLY A 166 35.69 -3.58 -0.46
N SER A 167 36.05 -2.60 0.35
CA SER A 167 36.34 -2.80 1.77
C SER A 167 35.15 -2.44 2.69
N GLY A 168 34.15 -1.74 2.15
CA GLY A 168 32.95 -1.30 2.84
C GLY A 168 32.52 0.10 2.41
N TRP A 169 31.44 0.58 3.02
CA TRP A 169 30.88 1.90 2.77
C TRP A 169 31.63 2.99 3.53
N ARG A 170 31.96 4.08 2.86
CA ARG A 170 32.55 5.27 3.48
C ARG A 170 31.84 6.54 3.01
N ARG A 171 31.65 7.49 3.92
CA ARG A 171 31.16 8.83 3.58
C ARG A 171 32.28 9.64 2.93
N MET A 172 31.95 10.34 1.85
CA MET A 172 32.83 11.28 1.15
C MET A 172 32.41 12.72 1.43
N GLU A 173 33.37 13.64 1.43
CA GLU A 173 33.09 15.07 1.54
C GLU A 173 32.60 15.60 0.19
N SER A 174 31.34 16.06 0.13
CA SER A 174 30.75 16.65 -1.08
C SER A 174 31.06 18.14 -1.25
N GLY A 175 31.30 18.82 -0.13
CA GLY A 175 31.48 20.28 -0.09
C GLY A 175 30.17 21.08 -0.21
N VAL A 176 29.00 20.42 -0.13
CA VAL A 176 27.68 21.04 -0.21
C VAL A 176 26.71 20.45 0.82
N ASP A 177 25.72 21.26 1.23
CA ASP A 177 24.62 20.82 2.09
C ASP A 177 23.33 20.56 1.28
N ALA A 178 23.37 20.75 -0.04
CA ALA A 178 22.21 20.54 -0.90
C ALA A 178 21.93 19.04 -1.10
N THR A 179 20.66 18.65 -1.07
CA THR A 179 20.23 17.29 -1.40
C THR A 179 20.68 16.89 -2.81
N LEU A 180 21.33 15.74 -2.93
CA LEU A 180 21.75 15.15 -4.19
C LEU A 180 20.76 14.06 -4.59
N TYR A 181 20.17 14.15 -5.79
CA TYR A 181 19.11 13.24 -6.25
C TYR A 181 19.61 12.14 -7.15
N SER A 182 20.65 12.37 -7.92
CA SER A 182 21.15 11.46 -8.94
C SER A 182 22.68 11.43 -8.98
N VAL A 183 23.21 10.25 -9.27
CA VAL A 183 24.64 10.01 -9.48
C VAL A 183 24.82 9.17 -10.74
N TRP A 184 25.82 9.52 -11.56
CA TRP A 184 26.18 8.84 -12.81
C TRP A 184 27.67 8.93 -13.07
N GLY A 185 28.24 7.92 -13.69
CA GLY A 185 29.66 7.94 -14.02
C GLY A 185 29.98 7.13 -15.27
N PHE A 186 31.27 7.11 -15.61
CA PHE A 186 31.76 6.47 -16.82
C PHE A 186 32.86 5.45 -16.50
N PRO A 187 32.98 4.34 -17.26
CA PRO A 187 34.06 3.38 -17.08
C PRO A 187 35.41 4.06 -17.13
N GLY A 188 36.18 4.03 -16.03
CA GLY A 188 37.49 4.68 -15.92
C GLY A 188 37.48 6.23 -16.01
N GLY A 189 36.29 6.84 -16.01
CA GLY A 189 36.09 8.29 -16.11
C GLY A 189 35.59 8.92 -14.81
N PRO A 190 35.18 10.19 -14.85
CA PRO A 190 34.62 10.90 -13.71
C PRO A 190 33.26 10.32 -13.27
N VAL A 191 32.89 10.60 -12.02
CA VAL A 191 31.52 10.44 -11.50
C VAL A 191 30.92 11.81 -11.30
N LEU A 192 29.64 11.97 -11.65
CA LEU A 192 28.90 13.20 -11.53
C LEU A 192 27.71 12.98 -10.58
N ALA A 193 27.36 13.99 -9.79
CA ALA A 193 26.17 14.01 -8.98
C ALA A 193 25.39 15.30 -9.22
N ALA A 194 24.06 15.21 -9.24
CA ALA A 194 23.18 16.35 -9.44
C ALA A 194 22.11 16.44 -8.36
N GLY A 195 21.62 17.65 -8.07
CA GLY A 195 20.69 17.80 -6.97
C GLY A 195 19.93 19.13 -6.91
N ARG A 196 19.51 19.47 -5.68
CA ARG A 196 18.78 20.69 -5.34
C ARG A 196 19.60 21.93 -5.69
N ASP A 197 18.88 23.02 -5.98
CA ASP A 197 19.46 24.36 -6.24
C ASP A 197 20.44 24.38 -7.41
N GLY A 198 20.27 23.46 -8.38
CA GLY A 198 21.10 23.35 -9.58
C GLY A 198 22.51 22.81 -9.33
N VAL A 199 22.77 22.22 -8.18
CA VAL A 199 24.08 21.66 -7.84
C VAL A 199 24.45 20.55 -8.79
N ILE A 200 25.64 20.65 -9.39
CA ILE A 200 26.33 19.56 -10.08
C ILE A 200 27.73 19.43 -9.48
N LEU A 201 28.09 18.22 -9.09
CA LEU A 201 29.41 17.87 -8.57
C LEU A 201 30.09 16.89 -9.52
N ARG A 202 31.43 17.00 -9.61
CA ARG A 202 32.28 16.08 -10.37
C ARG A 202 33.35 15.48 -9.47
N TYR A 203 33.43 14.16 -9.47
CA TYR A 203 34.49 13.39 -8.83
C TYR A 203 35.56 13.02 -9.84
N ASP A 204 36.81 13.39 -9.59
CA ASP A 204 37.96 13.17 -10.48
C ASP A 204 38.76 11.91 -10.14
N GLY A 205 38.36 11.18 -9.11
CA GLY A 205 39.07 10.02 -8.55
C GLY A 205 39.70 10.31 -7.18
N GLU A 206 39.84 11.60 -6.81
CA GLU A 206 40.40 12.03 -5.53
C GLU A 206 39.41 12.83 -4.70
N ALA A 207 38.73 13.82 -5.30
CA ALA A 207 37.81 14.73 -4.62
C ALA A 207 36.61 15.11 -5.47
N TRP A 208 35.51 15.47 -4.78
CA TRP A 208 34.34 16.10 -5.40
C TRP A 208 34.56 17.61 -5.55
N SER A 209 34.22 18.16 -6.70
CA SER A 209 34.29 19.58 -6.99
C SER A 209 33.02 20.09 -7.68
N PRO A 210 32.53 21.30 -7.34
CA PRO A 210 31.33 21.84 -7.97
C PRO A 210 31.59 22.24 -9.42
N MET A 211 30.59 22.05 -10.29
CA MET A 211 30.52 22.60 -11.65
C MET A 211 29.47 23.70 -11.71
N ASP A 212 29.70 24.74 -12.49
CA ASP A 212 28.71 25.80 -12.73
C ASP A 212 27.64 25.27 -13.70
N SER A 213 26.46 25.00 -13.21
CA SER A 213 25.32 24.52 -14.02
C SER A 213 24.55 25.63 -14.73
N GLY A 214 24.76 26.89 -14.35
CA GLY A 214 24.04 28.06 -14.87
C GLY A 214 22.56 28.13 -14.43
N THR A 215 22.10 27.29 -13.51
CA THR A 215 20.71 27.28 -13.01
C THR A 215 20.63 27.12 -11.50
N THR A 216 19.51 27.56 -10.92
CA THR A 216 19.11 27.25 -9.52
C THR A 216 17.95 26.27 -9.46
N ASN A 217 17.46 25.76 -10.60
CA ASN A 217 16.43 24.74 -10.65
C ASN A 217 16.97 23.40 -10.16
N ALA A 218 16.15 22.65 -9.43
CA ALA A 218 16.53 21.31 -9.01
C ALA A 218 16.76 20.39 -10.22
N LEU A 219 17.84 19.62 -10.17
CA LEU A 219 18.24 18.65 -11.18
C LEU A 219 18.01 17.24 -10.63
N ASP A 220 17.02 16.54 -11.16
CA ASP A 220 16.53 15.26 -10.65
C ASP A 220 17.29 14.06 -11.20
N CYS A 221 17.84 14.19 -12.42
CA CYS A 221 18.62 13.14 -13.06
C CYS A 221 19.82 13.71 -13.79
N ILE A 222 20.94 13.01 -13.73
CA ILE A 222 22.13 13.22 -14.54
C ILE A 222 22.52 11.92 -15.24
N TRP A 223 22.82 12.00 -16.53
CA TRP A 223 23.18 10.86 -17.37
C TRP A 223 23.94 11.31 -18.63
N GLY A 224 24.78 10.46 -19.22
CA GLY A 224 25.48 10.81 -20.43
C GLY A 224 26.06 9.63 -21.20
N TYR A 225 26.34 9.86 -22.47
CA TYR A 225 27.00 8.91 -23.37
C TYR A 225 28.50 8.83 -23.12
N SER A 226 29.12 9.94 -22.75
CA SER A 226 30.55 10.06 -22.51
C SER A 226 30.84 11.19 -21.51
N PRO A 227 32.07 11.29 -20.97
CA PRO A 227 32.44 12.40 -20.08
C PRO A 227 32.30 13.81 -20.68
N GLY A 228 32.18 13.92 -21.98
CA GLY A 228 31.98 15.18 -22.73
C GLY A 228 30.60 15.27 -23.40
N ASP A 229 29.66 14.41 -23.08
CA ASP A 229 28.30 14.44 -23.61
C ASP A 229 27.33 13.94 -22.51
N VAL A 230 26.91 14.88 -21.67
CA VAL A 230 26.12 14.62 -20.46
C VAL A 230 24.90 15.51 -20.40
N TYR A 231 23.78 14.96 -19.99
CA TYR A 231 22.51 15.65 -19.78
C TYR A 231 22.11 15.66 -18.31
N ALA A 232 21.56 16.79 -17.86
CA ALA A 232 20.91 16.88 -16.56
C ALA A 232 19.50 17.47 -16.74
N VAL A 233 18.51 16.84 -16.13
CA VAL A 233 17.10 17.26 -16.25
C VAL A 233 16.47 17.45 -14.88
N GLY A 234 15.40 18.29 -14.81
CA GLY A 234 14.81 18.57 -13.53
C GLY A 234 13.53 19.40 -13.54
N SER A 235 13.34 20.19 -12.47
CA SER A 235 12.16 20.99 -12.25
C SER A 235 11.96 22.06 -13.34
N LEU A 236 10.68 22.43 -13.57
CA LEU A 236 10.27 23.45 -14.56
C LEU A 236 10.74 23.15 -16.00
N GLY A 237 10.83 21.87 -16.36
CA GLY A 237 11.26 21.44 -17.69
C GLY A 237 12.74 21.71 -17.97
N THR A 238 13.56 21.92 -16.94
CA THR A 238 14.99 22.19 -17.12
C THR A 238 15.68 21.03 -17.81
N ILE A 239 16.42 21.33 -18.87
CA ILE A 239 17.37 20.43 -19.54
C ILE A 239 18.69 21.18 -19.69
N LEU A 240 19.76 20.57 -19.21
CA LEU A 240 21.14 21.04 -19.41
C LEU A 240 21.91 20.00 -20.19
N HIS A 241 22.77 20.46 -21.10
CA HIS A 241 23.71 19.64 -21.86
C HIS A 241 25.16 20.10 -21.59
N TYR A 242 26.01 19.14 -21.23
CA TYR A 242 27.45 19.35 -21.07
C TYR A 242 28.21 18.82 -22.28
N ASP A 243 28.94 19.68 -22.97
CA ASP A 243 29.69 19.39 -24.21
C ASP A 243 31.16 19.00 -23.95
N GLY A 244 31.54 18.82 -22.71
CA GLY A 244 32.92 18.57 -22.26
C GLY A 244 33.64 19.82 -21.76
N GLU A 245 33.11 21.02 -22.03
CA GLU A 245 33.67 22.30 -21.58
C GLU A 245 32.71 23.03 -20.62
N ALA A 246 31.42 23.15 -20.98
CA ALA A 246 30.45 23.91 -20.22
C ALA A 246 29.05 23.28 -20.26
N TRP A 247 28.24 23.55 -19.20
CA TRP A 247 26.82 23.27 -19.18
C TRP A 247 26.06 24.37 -19.92
N THR A 248 25.18 23.98 -20.84
CA THR A 248 24.31 24.88 -21.59
C THR A 248 22.85 24.45 -21.42
N ALA A 249 21.95 25.41 -21.23
CA ALA A 249 20.52 25.12 -21.15
C ALA A 249 19.95 24.88 -22.55
N GLU A 250 19.12 23.83 -22.68
CA GLU A 250 18.34 23.53 -23.88
C GLU A 250 16.85 23.74 -23.62
N GLU A 251 16.13 24.32 -24.60
CA GLU A 251 14.67 24.54 -24.47
C GLU A 251 13.92 23.22 -24.58
N SER A 252 13.22 22.82 -23.51
CA SER A 252 12.47 21.58 -23.46
C SER A 252 11.09 21.64 -24.12
N GLY A 253 10.54 22.85 -24.28
CA GLY A 253 9.16 23.05 -24.75
C GLY A 253 8.06 22.72 -23.71
N THR A 254 8.42 22.43 -22.45
CA THR A 254 7.49 22.11 -21.37
C THR A 254 7.88 22.79 -20.05
N SER A 255 6.93 22.96 -19.14
CA SER A 255 7.16 23.32 -17.74
C SER A 255 7.04 22.12 -16.78
N GLU A 256 6.77 20.92 -17.30
CA GLU A 256 6.67 19.73 -16.50
C GLU A 256 8.01 19.37 -15.85
N ARG A 257 7.97 18.81 -14.64
CA ARG A 257 9.18 18.29 -13.99
C ARG A 257 9.65 17.05 -14.71
N LEU A 258 10.92 17.04 -15.12
CA LEU A 258 11.56 15.91 -15.78
C LEU A 258 12.32 15.09 -14.73
N TRP A 259 11.98 13.80 -14.63
CA TRP A 259 12.50 12.91 -13.60
C TRP A 259 13.67 12.04 -14.06
N ALA A 260 13.73 11.74 -15.36
CA ALA A 260 14.82 10.95 -15.90
C ALA A 260 15.14 11.35 -17.35
N VAL A 261 16.40 11.13 -17.72
CA VAL A 261 16.92 11.26 -19.09
C VAL A 261 17.80 10.06 -19.41
N ARG A 262 17.63 9.44 -20.58
CA ARG A 262 18.40 8.30 -21.09
C ARG A 262 18.45 8.34 -22.61
N GLY A 263 19.35 7.55 -23.20
CA GLY A 263 19.40 7.34 -24.65
C GLY A 263 20.13 6.05 -25.01
N LEU A 264 19.71 5.44 -26.11
CA LEU A 264 20.40 4.30 -26.67
C LEU A 264 21.67 4.75 -27.43
N PRO A 265 22.72 3.94 -27.52
CA PRO A 265 23.94 4.29 -28.20
C PRO A 265 23.68 4.64 -29.69
N GLY A 266 24.06 5.88 -30.06
CA GLY A 266 23.86 6.39 -31.40
C GLY A 266 22.48 6.98 -31.69
N GLU A 267 21.54 6.88 -30.77
CA GLU A 267 20.24 7.54 -30.86
C GLU A 267 20.20 8.80 -29.98
N PRO A 268 19.38 9.79 -30.33
CA PRO A 268 19.19 10.97 -29.47
C PRO A 268 18.63 10.60 -28.08
N PRO A 269 18.96 11.40 -27.04
CA PRO A 269 18.42 11.16 -25.71
C PRO A 269 16.92 11.46 -25.66
N VAL A 270 16.24 10.78 -24.73
CA VAL A 270 14.85 11.03 -24.38
C VAL A 270 14.73 11.40 -22.91
N ALA A 271 13.72 12.19 -22.54
CA ALA A 271 13.45 12.57 -21.17
C ALA A 271 11.98 12.26 -20.81
N ILE A 272 11.74 11.89 -19.55
CA ILE A 272 10.40 11.59 -19.03
C ILE A 272 10.11 12.40 -17.77
N GLY A 273 8.80 12.57 -17.47
CA GLY A 273 8.42 13.43 -16.36
C GLY A 273 7.00 13.32 -15.86
N SER A 274 6.58 14.37 -15.19
CA SER A 274 5.23 14.55 -14.65
C SER A 274 4.19 14.60 -15.78
N ASN A 275 2.95 14.24 -15.47
CA ASN A 275 1.81 14.29 -16.39
C ASN A 275 2.05 13.55 -17.71
N GLY A 276 2.81 12.44 -17.67
CA GLY A 276 3.13 11.63 -18.85
C GLY A 276 4.09 12.32 -19.83
N ALA A 277 4.83 13.35 -19.40
CA ALA A 277 5.79 14.02 -20.25
C ALA A 277 6.81 13.02 -20.79
N TYR A 278 6.93 13.00 -22.13
CA TYR A 278 7.91 12.23 -22.89
C TYR A 278 8.49 13.15 -23.95
N LEU A 279 9.78 13.38 -23.88
CA LEU A 279 10.47 14.29 -24.77
C LEU A 279 11.49 13.54 -25.61
N THR A 280 11.44 13.74 -26.92
CA THR A 280 12.44 13.27 -27.87
C THR A 280 13.28 14.44 -28.36
N ARG A 281 14.56 14.18 -28.73
CA ARG A 281 15.48 15.21 -29.23
C ARG A 281 15.87 14.92 -30.66
N GLU A 282 15.41 15.75 -31.60
CA GLU A 282 15.76 15.63 -33.01
C GLU A 282 16.47 16.90 -33.50
N GLY A 283 17.63 16.75 -34.16
CA GLY A 283 18.40 17.87 -34.71
C GLY A 283 18.79 18.93 -33.68
N GLY A 284 18.89 18.55 -32.39
CA GLY A 284 19.18 19.46 -31.27
C GLY A 284 17.97 20.14 -30.66
N ILE A 285 16.77 19.78 -31.06
CA ILE A 285 15.51 20.37 -30.56
C ILE A 285 14.71 19.30 -29.80
N TRP A 286 14.28 19.63 -28.59
CA TRP A 286 13.39 18.78 -27.78
C TRP A 286 11.94 18.99 -28.18
N SER A 287 11.20 17.90 -28.30
CA SER A 287 9.78 17.88 -28.66
C SER A 287 8.99 17.13 -27.62
N PRO A 288 8.14 17.82 -26.82
CA PRO A 288 7.35 17.18 -25.78
C PRO A 288 6.09 16.51 -26.34
N GLU A 289 5.81 15.30 -25.87
CA GLU A 289 4.58 14.54 -26.06
C GLU A 289 4.03 14.09 -24.71
N THR A 290 2.76 13.67 -24.68
CA THR A 290 2.15 13.07 -23.50
C THR A 290 1.85 11.60 -23.77
N ILE A 291 2.45 10.72 -23.01
CA ILE A 291 2.22 9.27 -23.09
C ILE A 291 1.56 8.73 -21.81
N ALA A 292 1.22 7.44 -21.80
CA ALA A 292 0.68 6.74 -20.63
C ALA A 292 -0.55 7.41 -19.99
N GLY A 293 -1.40 8.08 -20.80
CA GLY A 293 -2.61 8.74 -20.31
C GLY A 293 -2.36 9.88 -19.30
N GLY A 294 -1.14 10.45 -19.26
CA GLY A 294 -0.77 11.49 -18.32
C GLY A 294 -0.24 10.99 -16.97
N ALA A 295 0.09 9.70 -16.84
CA ALA A 295 0.69 9.16 -15.61
C ALA A 295 2.08 9.75 -15.34
N TYR A 296 2.46 9.89 -14.07
CA TYR A 296 3.82 10.29 -13.71
C TYR A 296 4.82 9.18 -14.04
N LEU A 297 5.90 9.53 -14.75
CA LEU A 297 6.97 8.64 -15.16
C LEU A 297 8.25 9.02 -14.39
N TYR A 298 8.76 8.09 -13.57
CA TYR A 298 9.83 8.42 -12.61
C TYR A 298 11.20 7.88 -12.96
N GLY A 299 11.28 6.60 -13.32
CA GLY A 299 12.53 5.90 -13.58
C GLY A 299 12.66 5.45 -15.02
N MET A 300 13.87 5.47 -15.54
CA MET A 300 14.21 5.00 -16.88
C MET A 300 15.51 4.21 -16.85
N TRP A 301 15.55 3.13 -17.61
CA TRP A 301 16.72 2.30 -17.82
C TRP A 301 16.83 1.89 -19.28
N ASP A 302 18.04 1.78 -19.81
CA ASP A 302 18.38 1.36 -21.16
C ASP A 302 19.21 0.08 -21.14
N ASP A 303 18.96 -0.84 -22.08
CA ASP A 303 19.70 -2.11 -22.22
C ASP A 303 20.97 -1.98 -23.09
N SER A 304 21.36 -0.78 -23.42
CA SER A 304 22.47 -0.43 -24.33
C SER A 304 22.33 -0.89 -25.78
N ASP A 305 21.32 -1.69 -26.14
CA ASP A 305 21.23 -2.24 -27.50
C ASP A 305 19.89 -1.92 -28.20
N SER A 306 18.73 -1.95 -27.54
CA SER A 306 17.48 -1.93 -28.32
C SER A 306 16.21 -1.49 -27.59
N ALA A 307 16.22 -1.30 -26.27
CA ALA A 307 15.00 -1.01 -25.53
C ALA A 307 15.23 -0.04 -24.37
N LEU A 308 14.21 0.82 -24.15
CA LEU A 308 14.06 1.64 -22.94
C LEU A 308 12.96 1.06 -22.07
N LEU A 309 13.23 0.92 -20.78
CA LEU A 309 12.23 0.63 -19.76
C LEU A 309 11.89 1.91 -19.01
N VAL A 310 10.61 2.12 -18.77
CA VAL A 310 10.07 3.23 -17.98
C VAL A 310 9.24 2.68 -16.84
N ALA A 311 9.47 3.18 -15.62
CA ALA A 311 8.71 2.87 -14.43
C ALA A 311 8.02 4.13 -13.90
N GLY A 312 6.79 3.99 -13.39
CA GLY A 312 5.97 5.14 -13.04
C GLY A 312 4.94 4.91 -11.94
N TYR A 313 4.00 5.84 -11.91
CA TYR A 313 2.92 5.91 -10.93
C TYR A 313 2.06 4.64 -10.93
N ASN A 314 1.62 4.23 -9.74
CA ASN A 314 0.74 3.07 -9.53
C ASN A 314 1.23 1.76 -10.16
N GLY A 315 2.55 1.53 -10.16
CA GLY A 315 3.10 0.29 -10.68
C GLY A 315 3.24 0.23 -12.19
N LEU A 316 3.02 1.31 -12.92
CA LEU A 316 3.20 1.37 -14.37
C LEU A 316 4.63 0.94 -14.74
N VAL A 317 4.74 0.00 -15.67
CA VAL A 317 5.99 -0.38 -16.32
C VAL A 317 5.74 -0.49 -17.82
N MET A 318 6.54 0.23 -18.61
CA MET A 318 6.46 0.26 -20.06
C MET A 318 7.82 -0.04 -20.67
N LYS A 319 7.82 -0.67 -21.84
CA LYS A 319 8.98 -0.93 -22.66
C LYS A 319 8.80 -0.25 -24.02
N LEU A 320 9.76 0.57 -24.40
CA LEU A 320 9.85 1.07 -25.78
C LEU A 320 10.68 0.07 -26.60
N SER A 321 10.04 -0.50 -27.61
CA SER A 321 10.70 -1.26 -28.66
C SER A 321 10.25 -0.64 -29.96
N ASP A 322 11.17 0.03 -30.68
CA ASP A 322 10.84 0.80 -31.90
C ASP A 322 9.86 0.05 -32.84
N PRO A 323 8.71 0.66 -33.24
CA PRO A 323 8.32 2.07 -33.02
C PRO A 323 7.25 2.26 -31.92
N ALA A 324 6.96 1.29 -31.04
CA ALA A 324 5.81 1.34 -30.15
C ALA A 324 6.14 1.04 -28.68
N TRP A 325 5.35 1.65 -27.79
CA TRP A 325 5.35 1.31 -26.36
C TRP A 325 4.57 0.02 -26.10
N GLU A 326 5.20 -0.93 -25.41
CA GLU A 326 4.57 -2.10 -24.84
C GLU A 326 4.34 -1.88 -23.34
N ILE A 327 3.12 -2.04 -22.85
CA ILE A 327 2.82 -1.98 -21.42
C ILE A 327 3.06 -3.37 -20.82
N LEU A 328 4.10 -3.51 -20.00
CA LEU A 328 4.42 -4.74 -19.29
C LEU A 328 3.62 -4.88 -17.99
N ASN A 329 3.32 -3.74 -17.35
CA ASN A 329 2.40 -3.65 -16.22
C ASN A 329 1.65 -2.33 -16.29
N GLN A 330 0.32 -2.38 -16.37
CA GLN A 330 -0.51 -1.19 -16.52
C GLN A 330 -0.67 -0.41 -15.22
N GLY A 331 -0.30 -1.03 -14.11
CA GLY A 331 -0.58 -0.52 -12.77
C GLY A 331 -2.06 -0.65 -12.40
N ARG A 332 -2.34 -0.94 -11.15
CA ARG A 332 -3.70 -1.06 -10.62
C ARG A 332 -3.87 -0.11 -9.45
N THR A 333 -4.93 0.70 -9.53
CA THR A 333 -5.28 1.67 -8.48
C THR A 333 -6.40 1.16 -7.57
N HIS A 334 -6.69 -0.14 -7.62
CA HIS A 334 -7.87 -0.68 -6.96
C HIS A 334 -7.68 -0.68 -5.43
N TRP A 335 -8.63 -0.07 -4.76
CA TRP A 335 -8.81 -0.20 -3.32
C TRP A 335 -10.02 -1.09 -3.13
N PHE A 336 -9.77 -2.34 -2.73
CA PHE A 336 -10.85 -3.26 -2.47
C PHE A 336 -11.45 -3.00 -1.09
N GLU A 337 -12.78 -2.97 -1.06
CA GLU A 337 -13.57 -2.76 0.15
C GLU A 337 -14.38 -4.01 0.51
N GLY A 338 -14.73 -4.86 -0.47
CA GLY A 338 -15.46 -6.10 -0.29
C GLY A 338 -14.82 -7.30 -1.00
N VAL A 339 -14.95 -8.50 -0.42
CA VAL A 339 -14.54 -9.77 -1.02
C VAL A 339 -15.60 -10.83 -0.80
N PHE A 340 -15.86 -11.68 -1.82
CA PHE A 340 -16.84 -12.74 -1.79
C PHE A 340 -16.27 -14.00 -2.46
N ALA A 341 -16.35 -15.14 -1.77
CA ALA A 341 -15.83 -16.42 -2.23
C ALA A 341 -16.94 -17.50 -2.13
N PRO A 342 -17.80 -17.61 -3.17
CA PRO A 342 -18.97 -18.49 -3.14
C PRO A 342 -18.63 -19.97 -3.23
N ASP A 343 -17.49 -20.31 -3.81
CA ASP A 343 -17.00 -21.67 -3.99
C ASP A 343 -15.46 -21.68 -4.02
N CYS A 344 -14.86 -22.87 -4.18
CA CYS A 344 -13.41 -23.06 -4.12
C CYS A 344 -12.64 -22.51 -5.32
N ASP A 345 -13.35 -22.20 -6.41
CA ASP A 345 -12.75 -21.83 -7.70
C ASP A 345 -12.93 -20.35 -8.04
N HIS A 346 -13.92 -19.68 -7.41
CA HIS A 346 -14.27 -18.28 -7.71
C HIS A 346 -14.08 -17.38 -6.51
N VAL A 347 -13.39 -16.27 -6.74
CA VAL A 347 -13.27 -15.16 -5.78
C VAL A 347 -13.62 -13.88 -6.50
N PHE A 348 -14.42 -13.05 -5.85
CA PHE A 348 -14.78 -11.71 -6.31
C PHE A 348 -14.23 -10.67 -5.35
N ALA A 349 -13.72 -9.56 -5.89
CA ALA A 349 -13.30 -8.40 -5.11
C ALA A 349 -13.91 -7.14 -5.72
N VAL A 350 -14.50 -6.31 -4.88
CA VAL A 350 -15.14 -5.05 -5.28
C VAL A 350 -14.49 -3.86 -4.60
N GLY A 351 -14.52 -2.69 -5.24
CA GLY A 351 -13.87 -1.55 -4.65
C GLY A 351 -14.06 -0.22 -5.37
N LYS A 352 -13.18 0.73 -5.01
CA LYS A 352 -13.22 2.10 -5.53
C LYS A 352 -12.96 2.16 -7.02
N GLY A 353 -13.58 3.16 -7.66
CA GLY A 353 -13.53 3.34 -9.11
C GLY A 353 -14.45 2.39 -9.88
N GLY A 354 -15.40 1.73 -9.19
CA GLY A 354 -16.42 0.87 -9.81
C GLY A 354 -15.87 -0.49 -10.26
N VAL A 355 -14.81 -0.98 -9.64
CA VAL A 355 -14.18 -2.25 -10.02
C VAL A 355 -14.90 -3.45 -9.43
N ILE A 356 -15.08 -4.51 -10.23
CA ILE A 356 -15.49 -5.85 -9.80
C ILE A 356 -14.54 -6.85 -10.46
N LEU A 357 -13.57 -7.35 -9.73
CA LEU A 357 -12.68 -8.39 -10.22
C LEU A 357 -13.23 -9.77 -9.88
N GLN A 358 -13.17 -10.68 -10.85
CA GLN A 358 -13.45 -12.09 -10.71
C GLN A 358 -12.18 -12.91 -10.96
N SER A 359 -11.84 -13.85 -10.07
CA SER A 359 -10.85 -14.90 -10.31
C SER A 359 -11.54 -16.22 -10.58
N SER A 360 -11.06 -16.95 -11.57
CA SER A 360 -11.52 -18.29 -11.94
C SER A 360 -10.34 -19.28 -12.05
N GLY A 361 -9.29 -19.07 -11.24
CA GLY A 361 -8.09 -19.91 -11.23
C GLY A 361 -7.05 -19.61 -12.33
N ASN A 362 -7.43 -18.90 -13.39
CA ASN A 362 -6.56 -18.53 -14.52
C ASN A 362 -6.20 -17.05 -14.58
N GLY A 363 -6.37 -16.33 -13.46
CA GLY A 363 -6.13 -14.89 -13.35
C GLY A 363 -7.38 -14.11 -12.97
N TRP A 364 -7.25 -12.78 -12.94
CA TRP A 364 -8.30 -11.86 -12.55
C TRP A 364 -8.85 -11.09 -13.75
N GLN A 365 -10.18 -11.02 -13.86
CA GLN A 365 -10.90 -10.31 -14.90
C GLN A 365 -11.81 -9.25 -14.27
N ASP A 366 -11.80 -8.03 -14.80
CA ASP A 366 -12.80 -7.03 -14.47
C ASP A 366 -14.08 -7.32 -15.22
N ILE A 367 -15.18 -7.49 -14.46
CA ILE A 367 -16.52 -7.79 -14.98
C ILE A 367 -17.53 -6.69 -14.68
N ALA A 368 -17.09 -5.56 -14.11
CA ALA A 368 -17.98 -4.49 -13.68
C ALA A 368 -18.82 -3.92 -14.85
N PRO A 369 -20.08 -3.51 -14.59
CA PRO A 369 -20.83 -2.72 -15.55
C PRO A 369 -20.23 -1.32 -15.67
N ASP A 370 -20.37 -0.68 -16.82
CA ASP A 370 -19.90 0.70 -17.04
C ASP A 370 -20.80 1.70 -16.28
N LEU A 371 -20.41 1.98 -15.04
CA LEU A 371 -21.07 2.94 -14.14
C LEU A 371 -20.02 3.95 -13.61
N PRO A 372 -19.75 5.02 -14.37
CA PRO A 372 -18.69 5.95 -14.02
C PRO A 372 -18.97 6.67 -12.69
N GLY A 373 -17.95 6.76 -11.84
CA GLY A 373 -17.99 7.52 -10.58
C GLY A 373 -18.69 6.81 -9.42
N VAL A 374 -18.94 5.51 -9.51
CA VAL A 374 -19.45 4.68 -8.40
C VAL A 374 -18.28 3.98 -7.72
N ASP A 375 -18.22 4.06 -6.40
CA ASP A 375 -17.36 3.23 -5.57
C ASP A 375 -18.20 2.08 -5.00
N TYR A 376 -17.76 0.84 -5.18
CA TYR A 376 -18.40 -0.31 -4.56
C TYR A 376 -17.78 -0.59 -3.18
N THR A 377 -18.63 -0.90 -2.21
CA THR A 377 -18.25 -1.03 -0.78
C THR A 377 -18.35 -2.46 -0.28
N ASP A 378 -19.38 -3.20 -0.73
CA ASP A 378 -19.57 -4.58 -0.28
C ASP A 378 -20.26 -5.44 -1.35
N ILE A 379 -20.11 -6.77 -1.18
CA ILE A 379 -20.61 -7.80 -2.10
C ILE A 379 -21.14 -9.00 -1.30
N TRP A 380 -22.33 -9.47 -1.65
CA TRP A 380 -22.94 -10.67 -1.11
C TRP A 380 -23.66 -11.46 -2.20
N GLY A 381 -23.63 -12.78 -2.13
CA GLY A 381 -24.34 -13.63 -3.07
C GLY A 381 -24.52 -15.07 -2.61
N VAL A 382 -25.18 -15.86 -3.44
CA VAL A 382 -25.44 -17.28 -3.21
C VAL A 382 -24.58 -18.20 -4.08
N SER A 383 -23.98 -17.65 -5.13
CA SER A 383 -23.10 -18.39 -6.04
C SER A 383 -22.28 -17.43 -6.91
N ALA A 384 -21.30 -17.94 -7.64
CA ALA A 384 -20.57 -17.19 -8.67
C ALA A 384 -21.46 -16.66 -9.81
N GLU A 385 -22.66 -17.20 -9.94
CA GLU A 385 -23.62 -16.85 -11.00
C GLU A 385 -24.69 -15.88 -10.52
N GLU A 386 -24.80 -15.63 -9.19
CA GLU A 386 -25.82 -14.74 -8.64
C GLU A 386 -25.36 -14.05 -7.35
N PHE A 387 -25.14 -12.75 -7.45
CA PHE A 387 -24.70 -11.90 -6.33
C PHE A 387 -25.18 -10.45 -6.47
N PHE A 388 -25.09 -9.71 -5.37
CA PHE A 388 -25.41 -8.29 -5.25
C PHE A 388 -24.16 -7.52 -4.83
N VAL A 389 -24.02 -6.29 -5.33
CA VAL A 389 -22.99 -5.34 -4.93
C VAL A 389 -23.66 -4.02 -4.57
N VAL A 390 -23.19 -3.38 -3.51
CA VAL A 390 -23.68 -2.08 -3.06
C VAL A 390 -22.54 -1.05 -3.09
N GLY A 391 -22.92 0.24 -3.06
CA GLY A 391 -21.89 1.28 -3.10
C GLY A 391 -22.38 2.70 -2.90
N SER A 392 -21.51 3.63 -3.30
CA SER A 392 -21.72 5.06 -3.19
C SER A 392 -22.94 5.54 -3.96
N GLY A 393 -23.56 6.64 -3.48
CA GLY A 393 -24.75 7.23 -4.13
C GLY A 393 -26.00 6.37 -4.08
N GLY A 394 -26.04 5.33 -3.21
CA GLY A 394 -27.18 4.43 -3.06
C GLY A 394 -27.33 3.43 -4.21
N VAL A 395 -26.25 3.15 -4.91
CA VAL A 395 -26.23 2.18 -6.00
C VAL A 395 -26.29 0.76 -5.47
N ILE A 396 -27.15 -0.05 -6.05
CA ILE A 396 -27.25 -1.49 -5.83
C ILE A 396 -27.26 -2.15 -7.19
N ILE A 397 -26.42 -3.13 -7.40
CA ILE A 397 -26.42 -3.92 -8.63
C ILE A 397 -26.57 -5.40 -8.32
N ARG A 398 -27.21 -6.14 -9.22
CA ARG A 398 -27.33 -7.60 -9.16
C ARG A 398 -26.78 -8.20 -10.43
N TYR A 399 -25.88 -9.14 -10.24
CA TYR A 399 -25.38 -10.02 -11.31
C TYR A 399 -26.24 -11.28 -11.36
N GLN A 400 -26.63 -11.67 -12.57
CA GLN A 400 -27.22 -12.97 -12.86
C GLN A 400 -26.63 -13.49 -14.18
N ASN A 401 -25.97 -14.63 -14.14
CA ASN A 401 -25.29 -15.18 -15.30
C ASN A 401 -26.20 -15.27 -16.53
N GLY A 402 -25.68 -14.82 -17.67
CA GLY A 402 -26.42 -14.78 -18.94
C GLY A 402 -27.52 -13.71 -19.04
N ARG A 403 -27.62 -12.80 -18.08
CA ARG A 403 -28.52 -11.65 -18.08
C ARG A 403 -27.79 -10.33 -18.01
N PRO A 404 -28.34 -9.23 -18.51
CA PRO A 404 -27.83 -7.89 -18.22
C PRO A 404 -27.85 -7.61 -16.72
N TRP A 405 -26.91 -6.79 -16.24
CA TRP A 405 -26.90 -6.28 -14.86
C TRP A 405 -28.21 -5.59 -14.52
N SER A 406 -28.79 -5.90 -13.36
CA SER A 406 -29.90 -5.13 -12.80
C SER A 406 -29.33 -4.04 -11.90
N ILE A 407 -29.73 -2.80 -12.08
CA ILE A 407 -29.19 -1.63 -11.39
C ILE A 407 -30.33 -0.87 -10.75
N TRP A 408 -30.18 -0.55 -9.46
CA TRP A 408 -31.09 0.32 -8.69
C TRP A 408 -30.28 1.45 -8.06
N GLU A 409 -30.91 2.60 -7.94
CA GLU A 409 -30.42 3.75 -7.20
C GLU A 409 -31.46 4.17 -6.16
N LEU A 410 -31.05 4.31 -4.90
CA LEU A 410 -31.93 4.81 -3.86
C LEU A 410 -32.25 6.29 -4.08
N GLN A 411 -33.51 6.69 -3.85
CA GLN A 411 -33.90 8.11 -3.95
C GLN A 411 -33.13 9.01 -2.96
N SER A 412 -32.76 8.49 -1.80
CA SER A 412 -31.97 9.20 -0.79
C SER A 412 -30.54 9.46 -1.23
N ARG A 413 -30.02 8.68 -2.19
CA ARG A 413 -28.59 8.64 -2.58
C ARG A 413 -27.63 8.43 -1.40
N ALA A 414 -28.11 7.83 -0.31
CA ALA A 414 -27.27 7.46 0.82
C ALA A 414 -26.27 6.39 0.40
N ASN A 415 -25.00 6.55 0.75
CA ASN A 415 -24.04 5.49 0.51
C ASN A 415 -24.46 4.24 1.28
N LEU A 416 -24.38 3.11 0.61
CA LEU A 416 -24.54 1.80 1.22
C LEU A 416 -23.15 1.24 1.52
N GLU A 417 -22.98 0.67 2.72
CA GLU A 417 -21.68 0.21 3.21
C GLU A 417 -21.64 -1.32 3.36
N GLY A 418 -22.78 -1.96 3.67
CA GLY A 418 -22.88 -3.40 3.84
C GLY A 418 -24.10 -4.00 3.17
N VAL A 419 -23.99 -5.25 2.67
CA VAL A 419 -25.06 -6.03 2.06
C VAL A 419 -25.03 -7.48 2.53
N TRP A 420 -26.21 -8.01 2.89
CA TRP A 420 -26.35 -9.40 3.30
C TRP A 420 -27.76 -9.92 2.98
N GLY A 421 -27.91 -11.22 2.78
CA GLY A 421 -29.19 -11.82 2.52
C GLY A 421 -29.26 -13.30 2.87
N VAL A 422 -30.46 -13.83 2.90
CA VAL A 422 -30.73 -15.25 3.10
C VAL A 422 -31.02 -15.97 1.78
N SER A 423 -31.41 -15.21 0.78
CA SER A 423 -31.67 -15.70 -0.56
C SER A 423 -31.62 -14.54 -1.57
N PRO A 424 -31.52 -14.79 -2.89
CA PRO A 424 -31.58 -13.74 -3.90
C PRO A 424 -32.91 -12.97 -3.95
N GLN A 425 -33.93 -13.41 -3.21
CA GLN A 425 -35.23 -12.77 -3.08
C GLN A 425 -35.40 -12.03 -1.75
N GLU A 426 -34.45 -12.18 -0.83
CA GLU A 426 -34.50 -11.53 0.48
C GLU A 426 -33.10 -11.06 0.86
N VAL A 427 -32.81 -9.79 0.55
CA VAL A 427 -31.52 -9.15 0.73
C VAL A 427 -31.70 -7.84 1.49
N PHE A 428 -30.76 -7.51 2.34
CA PHE A 428 -30.73 -6.29 3.11
C PHE A 428 -29.45 -5.51 2.80
N ALA A 429 -29.54 -4.19 2.81
CA ALA A 429 -28.36 -3.34 2.72
C ALA A 429 -28.47 -2.19 3.71
N VAL A 430 -27.31 -1.79 4.24
CA VAL A 430 -27.19 -0.75 5.27
C VAL A 430 -26.18 0.30 4.87
N GLY A 431 -26.28 1.51 5.46
CA GLY A 431 -25.34 2.55 5.12
C GLY A 431 -25.49 3.87 5.87
N SER A 432 -25.06 4.94 5.22
CA SER A 432 -24.94 6.27 5.81
C SER A 432 -26.30 6.80 6.29
N GLY A 433 -26.25 7.55 7.43
CA GLY A 433 -27.43 8.16 8.04
C GLY A 433 -28.45 7.17 8.61
N GLY A 434 -28.00 5.94 8.95
CA GLY A 434 -28.88 4.88 9.46
C GLY A 434 -29.76 4.25 8.39
N THR A 435 -29.38 4.39 7.11
CA THR A 435 -30.16 3.78 6.01
C THR A 435 -30.18 2.28 6.13
N ILE A 436 -31.36 1.67 6.10
CA ILE A 436 -31.59 0.23 5.97
C ILE A 436 -32.61 0.02 4.86
N VAL A 437 -32.29 -0.84 3.90
CA VAL A 437 -33.20 -1.22 2.81
C VAL A 437 -33.31 -2.73 2.70
N ARG A 438 -34.51 -3.22 2.32
CA ARG A 438 -34.80 -4.65 2.12
C ARG A 438 -35.29 -4.89 0.70
N PHE A 439 -34.79 -5.93 0.07
CA PHE A 439 -35.27 -6.46 -1.19
C PHE A 439 -36.23 -7.62 -0.97
N ASP A 440 -37.41 -7.55 -1.57
CA ASP A 440 -38.47 -8.57 -1.46
C ASP A 440 -38.53 -9.53 -2.68
N GLY A 441 -37.47 -9.50 -3.50
CA GLY A 441 -37.45 -10.24 -4.77
C GLY A 441 -37.92 -9.42 -5.97
N ARG A 442 -38.46 -8.18 -5.77
CA ARG A 442 -38.99 -7.29 -6.81
C ARG A 442 -38.50 -5.86 -6.66
N SER A 443 -38.55 -5.31 -5.46
CA SER A 443 -38.23 -3.92 -5.15
C SER A 443 -37.43 -3.79 -3.89
N TRP A 444 -36.71 -2.67 -3.77
CA TRP A 444 -36.03 -2.26 -2.55
C TRP A 444 -36.91 -1.28 -1.78
N ASP A 445 -37.23 -1.62 -0.54
CA ASP A 445 -38.01 -0.78 0.37
C ASP A 445 -37.15 -0.30 1.54
N VAL A 446 -37.30 0.98 1.93
CA VAL A 446 -36.65 1.56 3.10
C VAL A 446 -37.33 1.06 4.37
N MET A 447 -36.53 0.59 5.31
CA MET A 447 -37.00 0.14 6.61
C MET A 447 -36.85 1.23 7.67
N GLU A 448 -37.86 1.39 8.52
CA GLU A 448 -37.75 2.24 9.71
C GLU A 448 -36.83 1.60 10.76
N ASN A 449 -36.01 2.40 11.43
CA ASN A 449 -35.11 1.96 12.48
C ASN A 449 -34.82 3.09 13.48
N PRO A 450 -34.29 2.78 14.69
CA PRO A 450 -34.17 3.75 15.78
C PRO A 450 -32.87 4.60 15.73
N THR A 451 -32.09 4.59 14.62
CA THR A 451 -30.82 5.32 14.57
C THR A 451 -30.74 6.25 13.35
N SER A 452 -29.95 7.32 13.48
CA SER A 452 -29.44 8.13 12.36
C SER A 452 -27.92 7.99 12.21
N MET A 453 -27.28 7.13 13.00
CA MET A 453 -25.84 6.85 12.89
C MET A 453 -25.61 5.98 11.66
N SER A 454 -24.51 6.22 10.96
CA SER A 454 -24.14 5.38 9.82
C SER A 454 -23.86 3.95 10.28
N LEU A 455 -24.40 3.01 9.52
CA LEU A 455 -24.21 1.58 9.69
C LEU A 455 -23.12 1.09 8.71
N ALA A 456 -22.17 0.32 9.20
CA ALA A 456 -21.01 -0.14 8.44
C ALA A 456 -21.25 -1.53 7.85
N ALA A 457 -21.84 -2.44 8.62
CA ALA A 457 -22.04 -3.83 8.20
C ALA A 457 -23.35 -4.41 8.69
N ILE A 458 -23.76 -5.50 8.05
CA ILE A 458 -24.98 -6.25 8.34
C ILE A 458 -24.74 -7.74 8.13
N HIS A 459 -25.19 -8.57 9.07
CA HIS A 459 -25.17 -10.04 8.97
C HIS A 459 -26.26 -10.66 9.82
N GLY A 460 -26.67 -11.90 9.53
CA GLY A 460 -27.74 -12.54 10.30
C GLY A 460 -27.72 -14.06 10.25
N PHE A 461 -28.49 -14.66 11.14
CA PHE A 461 -28.70 -16.11 11.18
C PHE A 461 -29.87 -16.54 10.26
N SER A 462 -30.86 -15.64 10.14
CA SER A 462 -32.09 -15.88 9.38
C SER A 462 -32.74 -14.53 9.03
N PRO A 463 -33.79 -14.51 8.20
CA PRO A 463 -34.52 -13.27 7.91
C PRO A 463 -35.25 -12.67 9.13
N LEU A 464 -35.30 -13.39 10.24
CA LEU A 464 -35.95 -13.00 11.49
C LEU A 464 -34.93 -12.72 12.62
N ASP A 465 -33.64 -12.74 12.32
CA ASP A 465 -32.58 -12.57 13.31
C ASP A 465 -31.32 -12.00 12.61
N ILE A 466 -31.25 -10.66 12.54
CA ILE A 466 -30.26 -9.92 11.77
C ILE A 466 -29.65 -8.83 12.65
N TYR A 467 -28.34 -8.65 12.55
CA TYR A 467 -27.59 -7.61 13.24
C TYR A 467 -26.99 -6.62 12.26
N ALA A 468 -27.07 -5.32 12.59
CA ALA A 468 -26.38 -4.25 11.86
C ALA A 468 -25.56 -3.41 12.84
N VAL A 469 -24.33 -3.10 12.48
CA VAL A 469 -23.39 -2.38 13.34
C VAL A 469 -22.85 -1.13 12.67
N GLY A 470 -22.31 -0.16 13.46
CA GLY A 470 -21.74 1.04 12.87
C GLY A 470 -21.17 2.05 13.86
N LEU A 471 -21.19 3.32 13.45
CA LEU A 471 -20.57 4.42 14.18
C LEU A 471 -21.14 4.58 15.60
N GLY A 472 -20.26 4.99 16.52
CA GLY A 472 -20.61 5.26 17.90
C GLY A 472 -21.07 4.03 18.70
N GLY A 473 -20.53 2.83 18.35
CA GLY A 473 -20.91 1.58 18.97
C GLY A 473 -22.36 1.19 18.72
N THR A 474 -22.93 1.64 17.59
CA THR A 474 -24.30 1.31 17.23
C THR A 474 -24.41 -0.18 16.92
N ILE A 475 -25.37 -0.84 17.58
CA ILE A 475 -25.78 -2.20 17.29
C ILE A 475 -27.30 -2.19 17.17
N LEU A 476 -27.81 -2.68 16.06
CA LEU A 476 -29.24 -2.91 15.82
C LEU A 476 -29.49 -4.40 15.65
N HIS A 477 -30.58 -4.88 16.20
CA HIS A 477 -31.09 -6.24 16.03
C HIS A 477 -32.47 -6.20 15.39
N PHE A 478 -32.70 -7.02 14.37
CA PHE A 478 -33.98 -7.22 13.72
C PHE A 478 -34.58 -8.56 14.09
N ASP A 479 -35.75 -8.54 14.71
CA ASP A 479 -36.49 -9.73 15.19
C ASP A 479 -37.46 -10.30 14.13
N GLY A 480 -37.35 -9.83 12.88
CA GLY A 480 -38.27 -10.17 11.79
C GLY A 480 -39.43 -9.18 11.64
N VAL A 481 -39.60 -8.24 12.58
CA VAL A 481 -40.69 -7.24 12.57
C VAL A 481 -40.13 -5.82 12.68
N VAL A 482 -39.26 -5.58 13.68
CA VAL A 482 -38.73 -4.26 14.00
C VAL A 482 -37.22 -4.32 14.25
N TRP A 483 -36.55 -3.19 13.99
CA TRP A 483 -35.17 -2.97 14.37
C TRP A 483 -35.12 -2.36 15.77
N GLU A 484 -34.40 -2.98 16.68
CA GLU A 484 -34.18 -2.48 18.03
C GLU A 484 -32.70 -2.22 18.30
N ARG A 485 -32.40 -1.13 19.02
CA ARG A 485 -31.03 -0.80 19.42
C ARG A 485 -30.62 -1.63 20.64
N GLN A 486 -29.42 -2.17 20.57
CA GLN A 486 -28.80 -2.90 21.69
C GLN A 486 -27.64 -2.09 22.28
N ASP A 487 -27.32 -2.35 23.55
CA ASP A 487 -26.18 -1.75 24.24
C ASP A 487 -25.00 -2.74 24.23
N GLY A 488 -24.01 -2.46 23.39
CA GLY A 488 -22.77 -3.23 23.29
C GLY A 488 -21.73 -2.87 24.35
N GLY A 489 -22.06 -1.97 25.30
CA GLY A 489 -21.11 -1.52 26.32
C GLY A 489 -19.95 -0.68 25.77
N THR A 490 -20.03 -0.21 24.53
CA THR A 490 -18.97 0.57 23.85
C THR A 490 -19.55 1.76 23.10
N GLY A 491 -18.76 2.85 23.02
CA GLY A 491 -19.01 3.98 22.13
C GLY A 491 -18.06 4.03 20.92
N THR A 492 -17.19 3.04 20.81
CA THR A 492 -16.22 2.89 19.71
C THR A 492 -16.92 2.39 18.45
N ALA A 493 -16.51 2.88 17.28
CA ALA A 493 -17.09 2.45 16.02
C ALA A 493 -16.88 0.95 15.80
N LEU A 494 -17.95 0.30 15.37
CA LEU A 494 -17.94 -1.08 14.89
C LEU A 494 -17.94 -1.06 13.37
N GLU A 495 -17.04 -1.82 12.78
CA GLU A 495 -16.77 -1.81 11.34
C GLU A 495 -17.39 -3.02 10.64
N ASP A 496 -17.43 -4.19 11.32
CA ASP A 496 -18.01 -5.41 10.75
C ASP A 496 -18.66 -6.29 11.81
N VAL A 497 -19.59 -7.15 11.37
CA VAL A 497 -20.35 -8.08 12.20
C VAL A 497 -20.51 -9.43 11.51
N TRP A 498 -20.35 -10.51 12.29
CA TRP A 498 -20.52 -11.87 11.80
C TRP A 498 -21.30 -12.74 12.78
N CYS A 499 -22.30 -13.46 12.27
CA CYS A 499 -23.11 -14.39 13.01
C CYS A 499 -22.58 -15.80 12.81
N ASP A 500 -22.01 -16.40 13.84
CA ASP A 500 -21.48 -17.75 13.80
C ASP A 500 -22.60 -18.80 13.75
N PRO A 501 -22.51 -19.80 12.88
CA PRO A 501 -23.47 -20.91 12.84
C PRO A 501 -23.69 -21.64 14.18
N SER A 502 -22.76 -21.53 15.13
CA SER A 502 -22.95 -22.04 16.51
C SER A 502 -23.90 -21.20 17.35
N GLY A 503 -24.34 -20.04 16.88
CA GLY A 503 -25.29 -19.15 17.53
C GLY A 503 -24.66 -18.01 18.33
N GLN A 504 -23.43 -17.59 17.99
CA GLN A 504 -22.78 -16.41 18.54
C GLN A 504 -22.71 -15.28 17.53
N VAL A 505 -22.70 -14.04 18.00
CA VAL A 505 -22.49 -12.85 17.17
C VAL A 505 -21.19 -12.18 17.58
N PHE A 506 -20.33 -11.89 16.63
CA PHE A 506 -19.10 -11.15 16.84
C PHE A 506 -19.16 -9.83 16.08
N ALA A 507 -18.69 -8.75 16.70
CA ALA A 507 -18.47 -7.50 15.99
C ALA A 507 -17.08 -6.96 16.29
N VAL A 508 -16.45 -6.42 15.25
CA VAL A 508 -15.09 -5.87 15.31
C VAL A 508 -15.08 -4.39 14.97
N GLY A 509 -14.04 -3.67 15.40
CA GLY A 509 -14.01 -2.23 15.18
C GLY A 509 -12.66 -1.58 15.40
N THR A 510 -12.69 -0.25 15.56
CA THR A 510 -11.49 0.56 15.75
C THR A 510 -10.76 0.20 17.04
N ASP A 511 -9.44 0.50 17.09
CA ASP A 511 -8.57 0.26 18.25
C ASP A 511 -8.50 -1.22 18.70
N GLY A 512 -8.67 -2.15 17.77
CA GLY A 512 -8.63 -3.59 18.04
C GLY A 512 -9.85 -4.11 18.83
N LEU A 513 -10.94 -3.35 18.81
CA LEU A 513 -12.18 -3.73 19.50
C LEU A 513 -12.76 -5.03 18.93
N ILE A 514 -13.08 -5.97 19.82
CA ILE A 514 -13.93 -7.13 19.54
C ILE A 514 -14.96 -7.25 20.64
N ILE A 515 -16.21 -7.39 20.26
CA ILE A 515 -17.29 -7.76 21.16
C ILE A 515 -17.97 -9.03 20.68
N ASN A 516 -18.41 -9.85 21.62
CA ASN A 516 -19.13 -11.10 21.36
C ASN A 516 -20.45 -11.09 22.11
N GLY A 517 -21.51 -11.50 21.45
CA GLY A 517 -22.84 -11.61 22.00
C GLY A 517 -23.42 -13.00 21.80
N ILE A 518 -24.13 -13.50 22.82
CA ILE A 518 -24.94 -14.72 22.72
C ILE A 518 -26.40 -14.27 22.59
N PRO A 519 -27.02 -14.45 21.42
CA PRO A 519 -28.40 -14.04 21.20
C PRO A 519 -29.40 -14.76 22.15
N ASP A 520 -30.35 -13.98 22.66
CA ASP A 520 -31.57 -14.50 23.21
C ASP A 520 -32.78 -13.83 22.51
N ARG A 521 -34.00 -14.13 22.89
CA ARG A 521 -35.19 -13.53 22.25
C ARG A 521 -35.35 -12.02 22.48
N TRP A 522 -34.48 -11.40 23.28
CA TRP A 522 -34.47 -9.98 23.60
C TRP A 522 -33.25 -9.24 23.00
N GLY A 523 -32.36 -9.97 22.31
CA GLY A 523 -31.12 -9.47 21.76
C GLY A 523 -29.92 -10.32 22.14
N ALA A 524 -28.77 -9.70 22.38
CA ALA A 524 -27.57 -10.40 22.82
C ALA A 524 -26.95 -9.71 24.05
N ASP A 525 -26.46 -10.52 24.98
CA ASP A 525 -25.60 -10.05 26.07
C ASP A 525 -24.18 -9.89 25.53
N TRP A 526 -23.76 -8.63 25.28
CA TRP A 526 -22.47 -8.31 24.67
C TRP A 526 -21.33 -8.27 25.68
N THR A 527 -20.21 -8.91 25.35
CA THR A 527 -19.00 -8.94 26.17
C THR A 527 -17.79 -8.54 25.34
N LEU A 528 -16.90 -7.74 25.95
CA LEU A 528 -15.64 -7.35 25.34
C LEU A 528 -14.66 -8.52 25.33
N GLN A 529 -14.05 -8.78 24.18
CA GLN A 529 -13.02 -9.80 24.00
C GLN A 529 -11.64 -9.15 23.82
N PRO A 530 -10.57 -9.65 24.46
CA PRO A 530 -9.23 -9.16 24.23
C PRO A 530 -8.70 -9.66 22.86
N SER A 531 -8.50 -8.75 21.92
CA SER A 531 -8.02 -9.09 20.58
C SER A 531 -6.51 -9.33 20.48
N GLY A 532 -5.75 -8.95 21.50
CA GLY A 532 -4.27 -8.98 21.45
C GLY A 532 -3.63 -7.92 20.54
N THR A 533 -4.42 -7.05 19.90
CA THR A 533 -3.94 -5.98 19.03
C THR A 533 -4.52 -4.61 19.39
N ILE A 534 -3.82 -3.55 19.03
CA ILE A 534 -4.31 -2.15 19.11
C ILE A 534 -4.73 -1.61 17.74
N PHE A 535 -4.55 -2.40 16.69
CA PHE A 535 -4.89 -1.98 15.33
C PHE A 535 -6.37 -2.19 15.05
N SER A 536 -6.98 -1.24 14.36
CA SER A 536 -8.38 -1.34 13.94
C SER A 536 -8.61 -2.58 13.08
N LEU A 537 -9.70 -3.28 13.36
CA LEU A 537 -10.18 -4.44 12.62
C LEU A 537 -11.34 -3.98 11.74
N PHE A 538 -11.31 -4.31 10.45
CA PHE A 538 -12.28 -3.83 9.45
C PHE A 538 -13.17 -4.93 8.90
N ALA A 539 -12.78 -6.20 9.06
CA ALA A 539 -13.53 -7.34 8.58
C ALA A 539 -13.46 -8.51 9.54
N ILE A 540 -14.54 -9.30 9.59
CA ILE A 540 -14.63 -10.55 10.36
C ILE A 540 -15.43 -11.58 9.56
N ALA A 541 -14.93 -12.82 9.48
CA ALA A 541 -15.65 -13.93 8.89
C ALA A 541 -15.25 -15.26 9.54
N GLY A 542 -16.13 -16.24 9.48
CA GLY A 542 -15.85 -17.60 9.92
C GLY A 542 -15.62 -18.55 8.77
N ASP A 543 -14.74 -19.51 8.97
CA ASP A 543 -14.61 -20.63 8.07
C ASP A 543 -15.69 -21.70 8.34
N HIS A 544 -15.90 -22.59 7.37
CA HIS A 544 -16.87 -23.68 7.53
C HIS A 544 -16.41 -24.80 8.48
N ARG A 545 -15.23 -24.65 9.11
CA ARG A 545 -14.62 -25.59 10.06
C ARG A 545 -14.71 -25.12 11.51
N GLY A 546 -15.26 -23.91 11.73
CA GLY A 546 -15.46 -23.29 13.05
C GLY A 546 -14.35 -22.35 13.49
N GLY A 547 -13.38 -22.02 12.61
CA GLY A 547 -12.42 -20.95 12.82
C GLY A 547 -13.04 -19.59 12.50
N ILE A 548 -12.73 -18.56 13.31
CA ILE A 548 -13.17 -17.18 13.08
C ILE A 548 -11.92 -16.32 12.87
N TYR A 549 -11.94 -15.50 11.85
CA TYR A 549 -10.82 -14.63 11.49
C TYR A 549 -11.26 -13.18 11.45
N ALA A 550 -10.41 -12.27 11.91
CA ALA A 550 -10.60 -10.84 11.73
C ALA A 550 -9.37 -10.20 11.13
N ALA A 551 -9.57 -9.25 10.22
CA ALA A 551 -8.52 -8.59 9.47
C ALA A 551 -8.59 -7.06 9.62
N GLY A 552 -7.44 -6.36 9.48
CA GLY A 552 -7.45 -4.94 9.72
C GLY A 552 -6.23 -4.15 9.28
N TYR A 553 -5.97 -3.08 10.02
CA TYR A 553 -4.89 -2.14 9.74
C TYR A 553 -3.52 -2.81 9.90
N SER A 554 -2.55 -2.38 9.07
CA SER A 554 -1.16 -2.88 9.13
C SER A 554 -1.01 -4.39 8.88
N GLY A 555 -1.89 -4.98 8.04
CA GLY A 555 -1.82 -6.38 7.66
C GLY A 555 -2.18 -7.36 8.79
N VAL A 556 -2.74 -6.84 9.89
CA VAL A 556 -3.15 -7.69 11.01
C VAL A 556 -4.25 -8.64 10.57
N VAL A 557 -4.02 -9.91 10.80
CA VAL A 557 -5.05 -10.95 10.82
C VAL A 557 -4.96 -11.69 12.15
N ILE A 558 -6.09 -11.91 12.79
CA ILE A 558 -6.20 -12.70 14.03
C ILE A 558 -7.19 -13.83 13.84
N HIS A 559 -6.93 -14.94 14.49
CA HIS A 559 -7.75 -16.15 14.46
C HIS A 559 -8.26 -16.48 15.86
N TYR A 560 -9.53 -16.76 15.99
CA TYR A 560 -10.18 -17.22 17.23
C TYR A 560 -10.17 -18.76 17.27
N ASP A 561 -9.54 -19.34 18.29
CA ASP A 561 -9.43 -20.79 18.47
C ASP A 561 -10.56 -21.41 19.31
N GLY A 562 -11.58 -20.61 19.66
CA GLY A 562 -12.67 -20.98 20.55
C GLY A 562 -12.49 -20.51 22.00
N SER A 563 -11.30 -20.00 22.34
CA SER A 563 -10.98 -19.42 23.66
C SER A 563 -10.29 -18.06 23.56
N ASP A 564 -9.31 -17.94 22.70
CA ASP A 564 -8.46 -16.77 22.58
C ASP A 564 -8.27 -16.34 21.12
N TRP A 565 -7.98 -15.05 20.92
CA TRP A 565 -7.60 -14.49 19.62
C TRP A 565 -6.08 -14.53 19.46
N ASN A 566 -5.61 -15.19 18.41
CA ASN A 566 -4.20 -15.39 18.12
C ASN A 566 -3.79 -14.68 16.83
N LEU A 567 -2.66 -13.98 16.85
CA LEU A 567 -2.13 -13.31 15.66
C LEU A 567 -1.70 -14.33 14.60
N VAL A 568 -2.11 -14.10 13.35
CA VAL A 568 -1.67 -14.85 12.18
C VAL A 568 -0.76 -13.94 11.35
N ASP A 569 0.50 -14.32 11.16
CA ASP A 569 1.45 -13.51 10.40
C ASP A 569 1.13 -13.62 8.90
N THR A 570 0.77 -12.51 8.29
CA THR A 570 0.51 -12.41 6.85
C THR A 570 1.77 -12.12 6.02
N GLY A 571 2.87 -11.75 6.68
CA GLY A 571 4.05 -11.19 6.02
C GLY A 571 3.79 -9.84 5.34
N ARG A 572 2.61 -9.22 5.56
CA ARG A 572 2.18 -7.96 4.93
C ARG A 572 1.83 -6.91 5.98
N TYR A 573 1.89 -5.64 5.55
CA TYR A 573 1.60 -4.49 6.40
C TYR A 573 0.56 -3.56 5.76
N ASP A 574 -0.08 -4.00 4.68
CA ASP A 574 -1.13 -3.26 4.01
C ASP A 574 -2.43 -3.34 4.81
N ARG A 575 -3.26 -2.30 4.72
CA ARG A 575 -4.59 -2.33 5.30
C ARG A 575 -5.44 -3.37 4.57
N LEU A 576 -6.04 -4.28 5.32
CA LEU A 576 -6.98 -5.30 4.87
C LEU A 576 -8.40 -4.85 5.23
N ASN A 577 -9.27 -4.66 4.24
CA ASN A 577 -10.60 -4.09 4.43
C ASN A 577 -11.70 -5.13 4.45
N ALA A 578 -11.49 -6.25 3.77
CA ALA A 578 -12.50 -7.28 3.58
C ALA A 578 -11.94 -8.68 3.84
N LEU A 579 -12.77 -9.59 4.31
CA LEU A 579 -12.43 -10.97 4.59
C LEU A 579 -13.60 -11.89 4.23
N ALA A 580 -13.31 -12.99 3.55
CA ALA A 580 -14.28 -14.05 3.28
C ALA A 580 -13.63 -15.43 3.38
N ALA A 581 -14.40 -16.42 3.79
CA ALA A 581 -14.01 -17.82 3.72
C ALA A 581 -14.78 -18.53 2.61
N ASP A 582 -14.08 -19.34 1.82
CA ASP A 582 -14.75 -20.19 0.84
C ASP A 582 -15.22 -21.51 1.47
N PRO A 583 -16.09 -22.30 0.78
CA PRO A 583 -16.56 -23.57 1.29
C PRO A 583 -15.46 -24.65 1.45
N CYS A 584 -14.27 -24.45 0.89
CA CYS A 584 -13.10 -25.31 1.09
C CYS A 584 -12.33 -24.97 2.37
N GLY A 585 -12.71 -23.88 3.09
CA GLY A 585 -12.07 -23.38 4.30
C GLY A 585 -10.85 -22.52 4.02
N ILE A 586 -10.68 -22.03 2.80
CA ILE A 586 -9.64 -21.08 2.42
C ILE A 586 -10.12 -19.69 2.79
N ILE A 587 -9.24 -18.90 3.42
CA ILE A 587 -9.53 -17.52 3.79
C ILE A 587 -8.98 -16.58 2.71
N HIS A 588 -9.81 -15.66 2.25
CA HIS A 588 -9.46 -14.61 1.33
C HIS A 588 -9.58 -13.26 2.03
N THR A 589 -8.57 -12.42 1.93
CA THR A 589 -8.65 -11.03 2.40
C THR A 589 -8.20 -10.08 1.32
N ALA A 590 -8.88 -8.94 1.21
CA ALA A 590 -8.63 -7.92 0.21
C ALA A 590 -8.45 -6.55 0.86
N GLY A 591 -7.70 -5.66 0.22
CA GLY A 591 -7.41 -4.36 0.82
C GLY A 591 -6.86 -3.33 -0.15
N LEU A 592 -6.06 -2.42 0.39
CA LEU A 592 -5.52 -1.30 -0.37
C LEU A 592 -4.54 -1.75 -1.45
N TRP A 593 -4.39 -0.91 -2.47
CA TRP A 593 -3.42 -1.03 -3.57
C TRP A 593 -3.60 -2.27 -4.45
N GLY A 594 -4.78 -2.89 -4.43
CA GLY A 594 -5.07 -4.08 -5.22
C GLY A 594 -4.58 -5.39 -4.59
N LEU A 595 -4.23 -5.38 -3.30
CA LEU A 595 -3.82 -6.60 -2.59
C LEU A 595 -4.99 -7.54 -2.39
N ILE A 596 -4.80 -8.81 -2.75
CA ILE A 596 -5.64 -9.93 -2.32
C ILE A 596 -4.72 -11.05 -1.84
N LEU A 597 -4.94 -11.52 -0.61
CA LEU A 597 -4.23 -12.64 -0.02
C LEU A 597 -5.16 -13.85 0.07
N ARG A 598 -4.57 -15.02 -0.05
CA ARG A 598 -5.20 -16.32 0.15
C ARG A 598 -4.45 -17.06 1.26
N TYR A 599 -5.19 -17.58 2.22
CA TYR A 599 -4.67 -18.41 3.30
C TYR A 599 -5.31 -19.79 3.28
N ASP A 600 -4.50 -20.82 3.24
CA ASP A 600 -4.90 -22.22 3.33
C ASP A 600 -4.50 -22.73 4.72
N PRO A 601 -5.47 -22.84 5.68
CA PRO A 601 -5.20 -23.16 7.09
C PRO A 601 -4.67 -24.56 7.32
#